data_06058a5784bcdcd8e7e4df8d1351a297
#
_entry.id   06058a5784bcdcd8e7e4df8d1351a297
#
_cell.length_a   1.000
_cell.length_b   1.000
_cell.length_c   1.000
_cell.angle_alpha   90.00
_cell.angle_beta   90.00
_cell.angle_gamma   90.00
#
_symmetry.space_group_name_H-M   'P 1'
#
loop_
_entity.id
_entity.type
_entity.pdbx_description
1 polymer ?
#
loop_
_entity_poly.entity_id
_entity_poly.type
_entity_poly.pdbx_seq_one_letter_code
_entity_poly.pdbx_strand_id
1 'polypeptide(L)'
;MKAAARSAGVPLRTILASLALLAGVHAASARTLQAIRERGTISLCAHPNSLPFASRSEQPAGFQIELGRALADRLGVSLTVEWVLISYQIPRTDCDIIPDTIAVDDAPPDFGIRLSKPYYRSGVILAVPAGSAIASFHDLGRGTKVAVQTGSLAAMSIDRRHVPISVFGFEDDMLAALAAHEVDAAAVTPLFAGYYNHRHADQPVTLLPLDEAEHDLVWNVAIGMRRPDDALRQAIDQAIERLSADGTIAGIYRRYGIVLQPPR
;
A
#
# COMPACT_ATOMS: atom_id res chain seq x y z
N MET A 1 -43.58 81.36 -30.26
CA MET A 1 -42.41 81.83 -29.50
C MET A 1 -41.68 80.63 -28.97
N LYS A 2 -40.46 80.38 -29.45
CA LYS A 2 -39.66 79.17 -29.20
C LYS A 2 -38.83 79.33 -27.97
N ALA A 3 -38.96 78.41 -26.99
CA ALA A 3 -38.01 78.28 -25.89
C ALA A 3 -37.12 77.07 -26.10
N ALA A 4 -35.81 77.32 -26.20
CA ALA A 4 -34.80 76.32 -26.40
C ALA A 4 -34.36 75.80 -25.06
N ALA A 5 -34.48 74.50 -24.82
CA ALA A 5 -33.91 73.79 -23.67
C ALA A 5 -32.48 73.35 -23.94
N ARG A 6 -31.51 73.80 -23.16
CA ARG A 6 -30.12 73.39 -23.22
C ARG A 6 -29.99 72.13 -22.36
N SER A 7 -29.62 71.03 -22.97
CA SER A 7 -29.22 69.84 -22.29
C SER A 7 -27.75 69.93 -21.86
N ALA A 8 -27.47 69.87 -20.57
CA ALA A 8 -26.12 69.72 -20.00
C ALA A 8 -25.70 68.24 -20.04
N GLY A 9 -24.70 67.96 -20.86
CA GLY A 9 -24.09 66.61 -20.89
C GLY A 9 -23.19 66.38 -19.70
N VAL A 10 -23.46 65.38 -18.95
CA VAL A 10 -22.58 64.83 -17.90
C VAL A 10 -21.55 63.89 -18.52
N PRO A 11 -20.24 64.09 -18.38
CA PRO A 11 -19.26 63.14 -18.88
C PRO A 11 -19.24 61.89 -17.98
N LEU A 12 -19.65 60.77 -18.56
CA LEU A 12 -19.56 59.45 -17.92
C LEU A 12 -18.09 59.01 -17.89
N ARG A 13 -17.42 59.25 -16.77
CA ARG A 13 -16.11 58.67 -16.50
C ARG A 13 -16.32 57.18 -16.19
N THR A 14 -16.06 56.37 -17.21
CA THR A 14 -15.99 54.91 -17.10
C THR A 14 -14.82 54.51 -16.22
N ILE A 15 -15.09 54.18 -14.95
CA ILE A 15 -14.13 53.51 -14.08
C ILE A 15 -14.14 52.04 -14.49
N LEU A 16 -13.18 51.66 -15.32
CA LEU A 16 -12.82 50.24 -15.54
C LEU A 16 -12.13 49.74 -14.27
N ALA A 17 -12.91 49.21 -13.35
CA ALA A 17 -12.39 48.39 -12.28
C ALA A 17 -11.99 47.03 -12.88
N SER A 18 -10.71 46.88 -13.20
CA SER A 18 -10.12 45.59 -13.59
C SER A 18 -10.11 44.68 -12.37
N LEU A 19 -11.19 43.91 -12.20
CA LEU A 19 -11.23 42.80 -11.25
C LEU A 19 -10.38 41.68 -11.86
N ALA A 20 -9.09 41.68 -11.53
CA ALA A 20 -8.21 40.52 -11.78
C ALA A 20 -8.70 39.38 -10.90
N LEU A 21 -9.58 38.54 -11.47
CA LEU A 21 -9.89 37.22 -10.92
C LEU A 21 -8.59 36.40 -11.02
N LEU A 22 -7.81 36.40 -9.93
CA LEU A 22 -6.82 35.36 -9.64
C LEU A 22 -7.57 34.06 -9.44
N ALA A 23 -7.98 33.42 -10.53
CA ALA A 23 -8.33 32.02 -10.54
C ALA A 23 -7.05 31.28 -10.13
N GLY A 24 -6.90 31.02 -8.84
CA GLY A 24 -5.89 30.12 -8.32
C GLY A 24 -6.10 28.76 -8.97
N VAL A 25 -5.35 28.53 -10.05
CA VAL A 25 -5.19 27.18 -10.59
C VAL A 25 -4.56 26.39 -9.45
N HIS A 26 -5.37 25.62 -8.73
CA HIS A 26 -4.88 24.59 -7.84
C HIS A 26 -4.29 23.50 -8.75
N ALA A 27 -3.12 23.81 -9.33
CA ALA A 27 -2.27 22.77 -9.86
C ALA A 27 -2.08 21.82 -8.70
N ALA A 28 -2.45 20.55 -8.90
CA ALA A 28 -2.25 19.51 -7.91
C ALA A 28 -0.77 19.55 -7.53
N SER A 29 -0.49 20.21 -6.39
CA SER A 29 0.85 20.60 -5.98
C SER A 29 1.69 19.36 -5.81
N ALA A 30 2.90 19.37 -6.33
CA ALA A 30 3.88 18.34 -6.06
C ALA A 30 4.08 18.23 -4.54
N ARG A 31 4.17 17.02 -4.02
CA ARG A 31 4.44 16.75 -2.61
C ARG A 31 5.93 16.95 -2.38
N THR A 32 6.33 18.16 -1.98
CA THR A 32 7.73 18.49 -1.77
C THR A 32 8.16 18.16 -0.34
N LEU A 33 9.40 17.75 -0.17
CA LEU A 33 10.00 17.56 1.15
C LEU A 33 9.90 18.83 2.00
N GLN A 34 10.10 20.00 1.36
CA GLN A 34 9.98 21.28 2.03
C GLN A 34 8.56 21.52 2.58
N ALA A 35 7.52 21.30 1.76
CA ALA A 35 6.13 21.47 2.20
C ALA A 35 5.75 20.52 3.35
N ILE A 36 6.26 19.27 3.35
CA ILE A 36 6.08 18.31 4.44
C ILE A 36 6.73 18.84 5.72
N ARG A 37 7.97 19.35 5.64
CA ARG A 37 8.69 19.90 6.79
C ARG A 37 8.04 21.17 7.34
N GLU A 38 7.58 22.07 6.47
CA GLU A 38 6.86 23.31 6.88
C GLU A 38 5.52 22.98 7.57
N ARG A 39 4.80 21.97 7.08
CA ARG A 39 3.57 21.47 7.69
C ARG A 39 3.84 20.72 9.00
N GLY A 40 5.04 20.17 9.18
CA GLY A 40 5.44 19.36 10.33
C GLY A 40 4.84 17.96 10.35
N THR A 41 4.19 17.53 9.26
CA THR A 41 3.53 16.21 9.17
C THR A 41 3.71 15.57 7.81
N ILE A 42 3.82 14.23 7.80
CA ILE A 42 3.69 13.39 6.61
C ILE A 42 2.45 12.50 6.77
N SER A 43 1.64 12.39 5.72
CA SER A 43 0.39 11.63 5.76
C SER A 43 0.52 10.28 5.04
N LEU A 44 -0.04 9.23 5.65
CA LEU A 44 -0.01 7.86 5.19
C LEU A 44 -1.44 7.39 4.89
N CYS A 45 -1.68 6.80 3.70
CA CYS A 45 -2.92 6.10 3.40
C CYS A 45 -2.89 4.69 4.01
N ALA A 46 -3.92 4.34 4.80
CA ALA A 46 -4.06 3.00 5.38
C ALA A 46 -5.53 2.58 5.52
N HIS A 47 -5.75 1.27 5.57
CA HIS A 47 -7.07 0.73 5.87
C HIS A 47 -7.32 0.72 7.38
N PRO A 48 -8.53 1.14 7.86
CA PRO A 48 -8.78 1.30 9.29
C PRO A 48 -8.90 -0.01 10.08
N ASN A 49 -9.07 -1.13 9.40
CA ASN A 49 -9.26 -2.45 10.02
C ASN A 49 -8.70 -3.55 9.10
N SER A 50 -7.38 -3.64 9.02
CA SER A 50 -6.66 -4.61 8.18
C SER A 50 -5.35 -5.05 8.85
N LEU A 51 -5.43 -5.63 10.04
CA LEU A 51 -4.25 -6.24 10.65
C LEU A 51 -3.78 -7.43 9.82
N PRO A 52 -2.47 -7.64 9.73
CA PRO A 52 -1.36 -6.95 10.43
C PRO A 52 -0.93 -5.61 9.81
N PHE A 53 -1.52 -5.16 8.70
CA PHE A 53 -1.11 -3.95 7.97
C PHE A 53 -1.39 -2.69 8.79
N ALA A 54 -2.65 -2.39 9.05
CA ALA A 54 -3.05 -1.21 9.78
C ALA A 54 -4.35 -1.40 10.56
N SER A 55 -4.50 -0.65 11.63
CA SER A 55 -5.72 -0.57 12.43
C SER A 55 -5.86 0.83 13.04
N ARG A 56 -7.12 1.30 13.20
CA ARG A 56 -7.41 2.47 14.03
C ARG A 56 -7.18 2.22 15.51
N SER A 57 -7.17 0.94 15.93
CA SER A 57 -6.76 0.59 17.28
C SER A 57 -5.28 0.92 17.44
N GLU A 58 -4.91 1.52 18.55
CA GLU A 58 -3.51 1.85 18.80
C GLU A 58 -2.67 0.62 19.19
N GLN A 59 -3.33 -0.48 19.57
CA GLN A 59 -2.66 -1.69 20.06
C GLN A 59 -3.34 -2.97 19.56
N PRO A 60 -2.78 -3.62 18.56
CA PRO A 60 -1.66 -3.20 17.70
C PRO A 60 -2.12 -2.22 16.61
N ALA A 61 -1.29 -1.24 16.30
CA ALA A 61 -1.56 -0.27 15.25
C ALA A 61 -1.42 -0.85 13.82
N GLY A 62 -0.65 -1.90 13.69
CA GLY A 62 -0.26 -2.49 12.42
C GLY A 62 1.11 -2.00 11.92
N PHE A 63 1.82 -2.88 11.22
CA PHE A 63 3.20 -2.60 10.82
C PHE A 63 3.33 -1.39 9.86
N GLN A 64 2.32 -1.10 9.03
CA GLN A 64 2.33 0.09 8.17
C GLN A 64 2.36 1.39 8.97
N ILE A 65 1.57 1.45 10.03
CA ILE A 65 1.52 2.63 10.91
C ILE A 65 2.83 2.77 11.68
N GLU A 66 3.39 1.66 12.16
CA GLU A 66 4.67 1.68 12.87
C GLU A 66 5.83 2.06 11.94
N LEU A 67 5.86 1.53 10.72
CA LEU A 67 6.83 1.93 9.69
C LEU A 67 6.68 3.41 9.32
N GLY A 68 5.43 3.87 9.15
CA GLY A 68 5.13 5.26 8.86
C GLY A 68 5.64 6.21 9.96
N ARG A 69 5.48 5.84 11.24
CA ARG A 69 6.03 6.59 12.38
C ARG A 69 7.56 6.64 12.32
N ALA A 70 8.21 5.49 12.08
CA ALA A 70 9.67 5.43 11.96
C ALA A 70 10.19 6.28 10.79
N LEU A 71 9.50 6.29 9.64
CA LEU A 71 9.84 7.17 8.51
C LEU A 71 9.65 8.65 8.86
N ALA A 72 8.53 9.02 9.49
CA ALA A 72 8.26 10.39 9.92
C ALA A 72 9.34 10.91 10.88
N ASP A 73 9.74 10.10 11.86
CA ASP A 73 10.82 10.41 12.80
C ASP A 73 12.15 10.68 12.06
N ARG A 74 12.47 9.89 11.03
CA ARG A 74 13.69 10.11 10.21
C ARG A 74 13.64 11.38 9.37
N LEU A 75 12.44 11.84 9.04
CA LEU A 75 12.23 13.11 8.31
C LEU A 75 12.14 14.32 9.24
N GLY A 76 12.06 14.11 10.56
CA GLY A 76 11.88 15.16 11.56
C GLY A 76 10.47 15.75 11.60
N VAL A 77 9.44 14.94 11.29
CA VAL A 77 8.02 15.33 11.27
C VAL A 77 7.16 14.30 12.00
N SER A 78 5.87 14.60 12.21
CA SER A 78 4.91 13.68 12.79
C SER A 78 4.15 12.89 11.70
N LEU A 79 3.67 11.68 12.02
CA LEU A 79 2.79 10.92 11.15
C LEU A 79 1.33 11.34 11.34
N THR A 80 0.62 11.54 10.23
CA THR A 80 -0.85 11.53 10.18
C THR A 80 -1.34 10.36 9.32
N VAL A 81 -2.55 9.85 9.58
CA VAL A 81 -3.09 8.71 8.83
C VAL A 81 -4.40 9.09 8.18
N GLU A 82 -4.43 8.92 6.87
CA GLU A 82 -5.63 9.05 6.04
C GLU A 82 -6.24 7.67 5.84
N TRP A 83 -7.43 7.48 6.41
CA TRP A 83 -8.10 6.19 6.39
C TRP A 83 -8.88 5.99 5.10
N VAL A 84 -8.55 4.93 4.37
CA VAL A 84 -9.20 4.53 3.12
C VAL A 84 -9.77 3.12 3.25
N LEU A 85 -11.00 2.91 2.78
CA LEU A 85 -11.66 1.61 2.85
C LEU A 85 -11.35 0.71 1.65
N ILE A 86 -11.08 1.34 0.51
CA ILE A 86 -10.82 0.64 -0.76
C ILE A 86 -9.74 1.40 -1.54
N SER A 87 -8.86 0.68 -2.19
CA SER A 87 -7.67 1.23 -2.86
C SER A 87 -8.00 2.31 -3.91
N TYR A 88 -9.15 2.22 -4.60
CA TYR A 88 -9.54 3.23 -5.59
C TYR A 88 -9.85 4.61 -4.98
N GLN A 89 -9.99 4.73 -3.66
CA GLN A 89 -10.11 6.02 -2.97
C GLN A 89 -8.76 6.75 -2.85
N ILE A 90 -7.64 6.01 -2.90
CA ILE A 90 -6.29 6.57 -2.74
C ILE A 90 -6.03 7.76 -3.67
N PRO A 91 -6.38 7.74 -4.97
CA PRO A 91 -6.18 8.89 -5.85
C PRO A 91 -6.92 10.17 -5.43
N ARG A 92 -7.99 10.03 -4.64
CA ARG A 92 -8.81 11.14 -4.14
C ARG A 92 -8.50 11.55 -2.70
N THR A 93 -7.71 10.72 -2.00
CA THR A 93 -7.30 10.95 -0.62
C THR A 93 -6.00 11.73 -0.59
N ASP A 94 -5.85 12.61 0.39
CA ASP A 94 -4.71 13.51 0.46
C ASP A 94 -3.54 12.93 1.27
N CYS A 95 -3.11 11.69 1.00
CA CYS A 95 -1.93 11.09 1.62
C CYS A 95 -0.66 11.32 0.78
N ASP A 96 0.47 11.47 1.47
CA ASP A 96 1.79 11.66 0.86
C ASP A 96 2.42 10.32 0.47
N ILE A 97 2.28 9.31 1.35
CA ILE A 97 2.88 7.98 1.18
C ILE A 97 1.84 6.86 1.26
N ILE A 98 2.13 5.79 0.55
CA ILE A 98 1.33 4.57 0.45
C ILE A 98 2.28 3.41 0.72
N PRO A 99 2.26 2.81 1.92
CA PRO A 99 3.12 1.68 2.23
C PRO A 99 2.71 0.43 1.44
N ASP A 100 3.61 -0.54 1.39
CA ASP A 100 3.43 -1.85 0.75
C ASP A 100 2.94 -1.79 -0.70
N THR A 101 3.42 -0.78 -1.44
CA THR A 101 3.16 -0.67 -2.88
C THR A 101 4.03 -1.68 -3.62
N ILE A 102 3.42 -2.49 -4.48
CA ILE A 102 4.13 -3.45 -5.32
C ILE A 102 5.01 -2.69 -6.30
N ALA A 103 6.30 -2.99 -6.28
CA ALA A 103 7.26 -2.48 -7.24
C ALA A 103 7.38 -3.48 -8.40
N VAL A 104 6.82 -3.12 -9.53
CA VAL A 104 6.96 -3.87 -10.79
C VAL A 104 8.01 -3.15 -11.62
N ASP A 105 9.03 -3.89 -12.05
CA ASP A 105 10.04 -3.37 -12.97
C ASP A 105 9.34 -2.94 -14.28
N ASP A 106 9.70 -1.77 -14.80
CA ASP A 106 9.15 -1.17 -16.02
C ASP A 106 7.64 -0.83 -16.01
N ALA A 107 6.98 -0.85 -14.85
CA ALA A 107 5.62 -0.34 -14.78
C ALA A 107 5.60 1.17 -15.11
N PRO A 108 4.74 1.63 -16.05
CA PRO A 108 4.58 3.05 -16.28
C PRO A 108 4.14 3.72 -14.96
N PRO A 109 4.64 4.92 -14.65
CA PRO A 109 4.25 5.64 -13.44
C PRO A 109 2.73 5.86 -13.46
N ASP A 110 2.03 5.01 -12.72
CA ASP A 110 0.58 5.00 -12.70
C ASP A 110 0.09 6.12 -11.77
N PHE A 111 -0.87 6.93 -12.25
CA PHE A 111 -1.56 7.97 -11.50
C PHE A 111 -0.68 8.97 -10.74
N GLY A 112 0.57 9.22 -11.19
CA GLY A 112 1.50 10.13 -10.52
C GLY A 112 2.05 9.58 -9.20
N ILE A 113 2.09 8.26 -9.05
CA ILE A 113 2.77 7.57 -7.95
C ILE A 113 4.20 7.26 -8.41
N ARG A 114 5.19 7.64 -7.61
CA ARG A 114 6.59 7.24 -7.75
C ARG A 114 6.97 6.35 -6.57
N LEU A 115 7.80 5.36 -6.83
CA LEU A 115 8.22 4.41 -5.81
C LEU A 115 9.56 4.82 -5.19
N SER A 116 9.73 4.47 -3.93
CA SER A 116 11.03 4.43 -3.27
C SER A 116 11.85 3.25 -3.78
N LYS A 117 13.10 3.14 -3.32
CA LYS A 117 13.82 1.87 -3.36
C LYS A 117 13.01 0.81 -2.64
N PRO A 118 12.97 -0.44 -3.16
CA PRO A 118 12.28 -1.52 -2.47
C PRO A 118 13.00 -1.84 -1.14
N TYR A 119 12.23 -2.27 -0.14
CA TYR A 119 12.78 -2.57 1.18
C TYR A 119 12.53 -4.01 1.63
N TYR A 120 11.66 -4.75 0.94
CA TYR A 120 11.55 -6.19 1.09
C TYR A 120 10.94 -6.82 -0.17
N ARG A 121 11.01 -8.16 -0.22
CA ARG A 121 10.40 -8.98 -1.24
C ARG A 121 9.22 -9.74 -0.66
N SER A 122 8.12 -9.77 -1.38
CA SER A 122 6.90 -10.49 -1.05
C SER A 122 6.40 -11.28 -2.26
N GLY A 123 5.25 -11.87 -2.11
CA GLY A 123 4.64 -12.65 -3.18
C GLY A 123 3.47 -13.47 -2.66
N VAL A 124 3.16 -14.53 -3.40
CA VAL A 124 2.24 -15.58 -2.99
C VAL A 124 3.06 -16.84 -2.61
N ILE A 125 2.77 -17.37 -1.45
CA ILE A 125 3.29 -18.66 -0.98
C ILE A 125 2.15 -19.66 -0.82
N LEU A 126 2.49 -20.92 -0.73
CA LEU A 126 1.54 -21.92 -0.27
C LEU A 126 1.68 -22.10 1.25
N ALA A 127 0.56 -21.99 1.96
CA ALA A 127 0.41 -22.52 3.29
C ALA A 127 -0.23 -23.90 3.19
N VAL A 128 0.28 -24.86 3.93
CA VAL A 128 -0.17 -26.26 3.91
C VAL A 128 -0.29 -26.82 5.34
N PRO A 129 -1.09 -27.88 5.58
CA PRO A 129 -1.12 -28.54 6.88
C PRO A 129 0.24 -29.12 7.24
N ALA A 130 0.52 -29.28 8.52
CA ALA A 130 1.72 -29.96 8.99
C ALA A 130 1.76 -31.41 8.43
N GLY A 131 2.90 -31.81 7.85
CA GLY A 131 3.09 -33.11 7.25
C GLY A 131 2.49 -33.29 5.85
N SER A 132 2.03 -32.21 5.22
CA SER A 132 1.59 -32.25 3.80
C SER A 132 2.71 -32.71 2.87
N ALA A 133 2.35 -33.46 1.83
CA ALA A 133 3.27 -33.85 0.76
C ALA A 133 3.48 -32.72 -0.27
N ILE A 134 2.68 -31.64 -0.23
CA ILE A 134 2.83 -30.50 -1.10
C ILE A 134 4.02 -29.67 -0.65
N ALA A 135 5.04 -29.53 -1.52
CA ALA A 135 6.28 -28.79 -1.26
C ALA A 135 6.45 -27.56 -2.16
N SER A 136 5.68 -27.47 -3.25
CA SER A 136 5.75 -26.36 -4.22
C SER A 136 4.44 -26.20 -5.02
N PHE A 137 4.33 -25.15 -5.83
CA PHE A 137 3.23 -24.98 -6.79
C PHE A 137 3.17 -26.07 -7.84
N HIS A 138 4.28 -26.78 -8.12
CA HIS A 138 4.33 -27.87 -9.08
C HIS A 138 3.63 -29.14 -8.59
N ASP A 139 3.46 -29.29 -7.28
CA ASP A 139 2.77 -30.44 -6.67
C ASP A 139 1.26 -30.31 -6.69
N LEU A 140 0.76 -29.12 -7.07
CA LEU A 140 -0.66 -28.87 -7.21
C LEU A 140 -1.22 -29.56 -8.46
N GLY A 141 -2.31 -30.29 -8.30
CA GLY A 141 -2.95 -31.03 -9.39
C GLY A 141 -4.46 -31.13 -9.24
N ARG A 142 -5.10 -31.91 -10.13
CA ARG A 142 -6.57 -32.06 -10.14
C ARG A 142 -7.16 -32.64 -8.85
N GLY A 143 -6.36 -33.33 -8.06
CA GLY A 143 -6.76 -33.87 -6.77
C GLY A 143 -6.50 -32.95 -5.59
N THR A 144 -5.95 -31.75 -5.82
CA THR A 144 -5.59 -30.79 -4.78
C THR A 144 -6.58 -29.64 -4.80
N LYS A 145 -7.21 -29.34 -3.67
CA LYS A 145 -8.13 -28.20 -3.52
C LYS A 145 -7.41 -27.05 -2.86
N VAL A 146 -7.29 -25.93 -3.56
CA VAL A 146 -6.51 -24.76 -3.10
C VAL A 146 -7.40 -23.58 -2.76
N ALA A 147 -7.26 -23.04 -1.56
CA ALA A 147 -7.89 -21.78 -1.19
C ALA A 147 -7.17 -20.61 -1.87
N VAL A 148 -7.94 -19.70 -2.46
CA VAL A 148 -7.45 -18.49 -3.13
C VAL A 148 -8.34 -17.30 -2.78
N GLN A 149 -7.76 -16.10 -2.75
CA GLN A 149 -8.53 -14.87 -2.57
C GLN A 149 -9.18 -14.44 -3.90
N THR A 150 -10.41 -13.97 -3.83
CA THR A 150 -11.16 -13.43 -4.98
C THR A 150 -10.35 -12.39 -5.75
N GLY A 151 -10.19 -12.57 -7.06
CA GLY A 151 -9.53 -11.61 -7.94
C GLY A 151 -8.02 -11.48 -7.74
N SER A 152 -7.39 -12.37 -6.97
CA SER A 152 -5.94 -12.36 -6.75
C SER A 152 -5.16 -12.91 -7.94
N LEU A 153 -3.87 -12.53 -8.02
CA LEU A 153 -2.93 -13.13 -8.99
C LEU A 153 -2.82 -14.65 -8.79
N ALA A 154 -2.86 -15.11 -7.53
CA ALA A 154 -2.86 -16.53 -7.18
C ALA A 154 -4.07 -17.25 -7.78
N ALA A 155 -5.29 -16.69 -7.64
CA ALA A 155 -6.49 -17.28 -8.21
C ALA A 155 -6.35 -17.48 -9.73
N MET A 156 -5.90 -16.44 -10.44
CA MET A 156 -5.69 -16.51 -11.89
C MET A 156 -4.60 -17.50 -12.30
N SER A 157 -3.48 -17.55 -11.56
CA SER A 157 -2.36 -18.45 -11.87
C SER A 157 -2.72 -19.91 -11.64
N ILE A 158 -3.40 -20.23 -10.54
CA ILE A 158 -3.78 -21.58 -10.17
C ILE A 158 -4.91 -22.11 -11.08
N ASP A 159 -5.90 -21.27 -11.39
CA ASP A 159 -7.01 -21.60 -12.29
C ASP A 159 -6.49 -21.97 -13.70
N ARG A 160 -5.52 -21.20 -14.23
CA ARG A 160 -4.86 -21.53 -15.52
C ARG A 160 -4.19 -22.90 -15.55
N ARG A 161 -3.84 -23.47 -14.40
CA ARG A 161 -3.28 -24.83 -14.25
C ARG A 161 -4.35 -25.90 -14.12
N HIS A 162 -5.62 -25.53 -14.16
CA HIS A 162 -6.76 -26.43 -13.96
C HIS A 162 -6.73 -27.17 -12.62
N VAL A 163 -6.18 -26.53 -11.59
CA VAL A 163 -6.21 -26.99 -10.20
C VAL A 163 -7.54 -26.54 -9.58
N PRO A 164 -8.26 -27.41 -8.88
CA PRO A 164 -9.49 -27.03 -8.18
C PRO A 164 -9.27 -25.91 -7.14
N ILE A 165 -10.00 -24.81 -7.25
CA ILE A 165 -9.90 -23.69 -6.32
C ILE A 165 -11.14 -23.56 -5.45
N SER A 166 -10.96 -23.13 -4.20
CA SER A 166 -11.99 -22.58 -3.31
C SER A 166 -11.73 -21.10 -3.11
N VAL A 167 -12.73 -20.28 -3.45
CA VAL A 167 -12.57 -18.82 -3.49
C VAL A 167 -13.10 -18.21 -2.18
N PHE A 168 -12.29 -17.37 -1.56
CA PHE A 168 -12.58 -16.67 -0.31
C PHE A 168 -12.49 -15.15 -0.49
N GLY A 169 -13.13 -14.40 0.42
CA GLY A 169 -13.03 -12.94 0.46
C GLY A 169 -11.72 -12.46 1.12
N PHE A 170 -11.26 -13.18 2.13
CA PHE A 170 -10.13 -12.80 2.97
C PHE A 170 -9.16 -13.95 3.20
N GLU A 171 -7.87 -13.64 3.37
CA GLU A 171 -6.83 -14.65 3.62
C GLU A 171 -6.99 -15.33 4.99
N ASP A 172 -7.55 -14.66 6.00
CA ASP A 172 -7.85 -15.26 7.31
C ASP A 172 -8.83 -16.43 7.18
N ASP A 173 -9.87 -16.29 6.33
CA ASP A 173 -10.83 -17.36 6.06
C ASP A 173 -10.19 -18.53 5.31
N MET A 174 -9.25 -18.25 4.40
CA MET A 174 -8.48 -19.27 3.69
C MET A 174 -7.63 -20.10 4.65
N LEU A 175 -6.94 -19.45 5.59
CA LEU A 175 -6.10 -20.10 6.58
C LEU A 175 -6.94 -20.87 7.62
N ALA A 176 -8.11 -20.36 7.98
CA ALA A 176 -9.06 -21.08 8.83
C ALA A 176 -9.58 -22.34 8.14
N ALA A 177 -9.96 -22.28 6.87
CA ALA A 177 -10.39 -23.44 6.08
C ALA A 177 -9.25 -24.47 5.93
N LEU A 178 -8.00 -24.00 5.79
CA LEU A 178 -6.82 -24.87 5.76
C LEU A 178 -6.63 -25.60 7.11
N ALA A 179 -6.72 -24.88 8.20
CA ALA A 179 -6.60 -25.46 9.56
C ALA A 179 -7.75 -26.45 9.85
N ALA A 180 -8.93 -26.22 9.29
CA ALA A 180 -10.06 -27.15 9.37
C ALA A 180 -10.00 -28.33 8.38
N HIS A 181 -8.93 -28.44 7.58
CA HIS A 181 -8.77 -29.46 6.52
C HIS A 181 -9.88 -29.45 5.45
N GLU A 182 -10.50 -28.31 5.19
CA GLU A 182 -11.50 -28.11 4.14
C GLU A 182 -10.84 -27.91 2.75
N VAL A 183 -9.57 -27.52 2.75
CA VAL A 183 -8.70 -27.37 1.59
C VAL A 183 -7.32 -27.99 1.89
N ASP A 184 -6.60 -28.36 0.84
CA ASP A 184 -5.28 -29.02 0.96
C ASP A 184 -4.13 -28.03 1.00
N ALA A 185 -4.33 -26.83 0.44
CA ALA A 185 -3.37 -25.73 0.47
C ALA A 185 -4.11 -24.38 0.44
N ALA A 186 -3.43 -23.33 0.86
CA ALA A 186 -3.90 -21.95 0.71
C ALA A 186 -2.81 -21.10 0.04
N ALA A 187 -3.15 -20.43 -1.06
CA ALA A 187 -2.25 -19.50 -1.74
C ALA A 187 -2.41 -18.10 -1.14
N VAL A 188 -1.50 -17.75 -0.24
CA VAL A 188 -1.57 -16.58 0.64
C VAL A 188 -0.32 -15.72 0.55
N THR A 189 -0.38 -14.51 1.09
CA THR A 189 0.83 -13.69 1.24
C THR A 189 1.61 -14.09 2.49
N PRO A 190 2.96 -14.01 2.47
CA PRO A 190 3.79 -14.29 3.65
C PRO A 190 3.43 -13.43 4.87
N LEU A 191 2.93 -12.21 4.63
CA LEU A 191 2.56 -11.25 5.67
C LEU A 191 1.36 -11.74 6.48
N PHE A 192 0.27 -12.11 5.80
CA PHE A 192 -0.91 -12.65 6.46
C PHE A 192 -0.64 -14.01 7.11
N ALA A 193 0.04 -14.90 6.40
CA ALA A 193 0.34 -16.23 6.91
C ALA A 193 1.25 -16.21 8.15
N GLY A 194 2.27 -15.33 8.15
CA GLY A 194 3.12 -15.12 9.32
C GLY A 194 2.34 -14.59 10.51
N TYR A 195 1.46 -13.62 10.29
CA TYR A 195 0.60 -13.06 11.34
C TYR A 195 -0.43 -14.08 11.87
N TYR A 196 -1.00 -14.89 10.98
CA TYR A 196 -1.89 -15.98 11.36
C TYR A 196 -1.17 -16.95 12.31
N ASN A 197 0.01 -17.44 11.94
CA ASN A 197 0.80 -18.32 12.78
C ASN A 197 1.22 -17.69 14.12
N HIS A 198 1.49 -16.38 14.10
CA HIS A 198 1.79 -15.64 15.34
C HIS A 198 0.60 -15.63 16.31
N ARG A 199 -0.62 -15.55 15.77
CA ARG A 199 -1.86 -15.57 16.59
C ARG A 199 -2.34 -16.96 16.96
N HIS A 200 -1.96 -17.98 16.18
CA HIS A 200 -2.37 -19.38 16.35
C HIS A 200 -1.14 -20.26 16.56
N ALA A 201 -0.30 -19.88 17.53
CA ALA A 201 0.96 -20.56 17.80
C ALA A 201 0.80 -22.01 18.30
N ASP A 202 -0.38 -22.38 18.76
CA ASP A 202 -0.78 -23.72 19.16
C ASP A 202 -1.09 -24.65 17.97
N GLN A 203 -1.50 -24.10 16.84
CA GLN A 203 -1.84 -24.83 15.60
C GLN A 203 -1.34 -24.11 14.35
N PRO A 204 -0.02 -23.92 14.20
CA PRO A 204 0.51 -23.19 13.05
C PRO A 204 0.37 -24.01 11.76
N VAL A 205 0.11 -23.34 10.66
CA VAL A 205 0.23 -23.92 9.32
C VAL A 205 1.68 -23.88 8.85
N THR A 206 2.07 -24.83 8.00
CA THR A 206 3.40 -24.83 7.39
C THR A 206 3.43 -23.83 6.21
N LEU A 207 4.37 -22.88 6.25
CA LEU A 207 4.56 -21.90 5.19
C LEU A 207 5.68 -22.37 4.28
N LEU A 208 5.37 -22.58 3.00
CA LEU A 208 6.40 -22.86 2.00
C LEU A 208 7.11 -21.56 1.62
N PRO A 209 8.41 -21.64 1.23
CA PRO A 209 9.14 -20.43 0.80
C PRO A 209 8.55 -19.83 -0.48
N LEU A 210 8.90 -18.57 -0.77
CA LEU A 210 8.63 -17.98 -2.07
C LEU A 210 9.24 -18.85 -3.16
N ASP A 211 8.46 -19.20 -4.17
CA ASP A 211 8.92 -19.99 -5.31
C ASP A 211 9.45 -19.05 -6.38
N GLU A 212 10.76 -19.00 -6.54
CA GLU A 212 11.44 -18.14 -7.51
C GLU A 212 11.14 -18.50 -8.98
N ALA A 213 10.63 -19.71 -9.24
CA ALA A 213 10.17 -20.11 -10.55
C ALA A 213 8.81 -19.49 -10.93
N GLU A 214 8.05 -19.04 -9.93
CA GLU A 214 6.76 -18.39 -10.09
C GLU A 214 6.92 -16.86 -10.20
N HIS A 215 7.60 -16.41 -11.25
CA HIS A 215 7.96 -14.99 -11.43
C HIS A 215 6.78 -14.03 -11.30
N ASP A 216 5.59 -14.43 -11.77
CA ASP A 216 4.36 -13.62 -11.68
C ASP A 216 3.81 -13.52 -10.24
N LEU A 217 4.26 -14.39 -9.35
CA LEU A 217 3.80 -14.46 -7.95
C LEU A 217 4.83 -13.92 -6.94
N VAL A 218 5.93 -13.32 -7.40
CA VAL A 218 6.98 -12.75 -6.55
C VAL A 218 7.31 -11.34 -7.01
N TRP A 219 7.29 -10.38 -6.08
CA TRP A 219 7.54 -8.96 -6.36
C TRP A 219 8.31 -8.27 -5.23
N ASN A 220 8.96 -7.19 -5.58
CA ASN A 220 9.51 -6.26 -4.61
C ASN A 220 8.42 -5.33 -4.06
N VAL A 221 8.64 -4.83 -2.85
CA VAL A 221 7.72 -3.91 -2.16
C VAL A 221 8.45 -2.63 -1.79
N ALA A 222 7.80 -1.51 -2.06
CA ALA A 222 8.31 -0.16 -1.87
C ALA A 222 7.27 0.75 -1.21
N ILE A 223 7.69 1.97 -0.87
CA ILE A 223 6.78 3.04 -0.49
C ILE A 223 6.34 3.78 -1.75
N GLY A 224 5.06 3.78 -2.03
CA GLY A 224 4.46 4.65 -3.04
C GLY A 224 4.39 6.08 -2.53
N MET A 225 4.73 7.06 -3.37
CA MET A 225 4.65 8.48 -3.06
C MET A 225 3.85 9.19 -4.14
N ARG A 226 2.93 10.05 -3.72
CA ARG A 226 2.11 10.79 -4.67
C ARG A 226 2.82 12.05 -5.15
N ARG A 227 3.13 12.11 -6.46
CA ARG A 227 3.77 13.27 -7.12
C ARG A 227 4.90 13.88 -6.28
N PRO A 228 5.84 13.07 -5.75
CA PRO A 228 6.92 13.59 -4.93
C PRO A 228 7.87 14.42 -5.79
N ASP A 229 8.52 15.40 -5.17
CA ASP A 229 9.76 15.93 -5.73
C ASP A 229 10.93 14.94 -5.53
N ASP A 230 12.04 15.17 -6.19
CA ASP A 230 13.21 14.30 -6.05
C ASP A 230 13.81 14.34 -4.64
N ALA A 231 13.68 15.48 -3.95
CA ALA A 231 14.15 15.63 -2.57
C ALA A 231 13.36 14.73 -1.60
N LEU A 232 12.03 14.67 -1.73
CA LEU A 232 11.20 13.78 -0.92
C LEU A 232 11.54 12.31 -1.20
N ARG A 233 11.63 11.92 -2.49
CA ARG A 233 11.97 10.55 -2.86
C ARG A 233 13.33 10.13 -2.27
N GLN A 234 14.36 10.96 -2.43
CA GLN A 234 15.69 10.69 -1.86
C GLN A 234 15.67 10.62 -0.33
N ALA A 235 14.90 11.48 0.33
CA ALA A 235 14.78 11.46 1.79
C ALA A 235 14.09 10.17 2.31
N ILE A 236 13.05 9.69 1.62
CA ILE A 236 12.40 8.41 1.91
C ILE A 236 13.36 7.25 1.66
N ASP A 237 14.08 7.23 0.52
CA ASP A 237 15.06 6.19 0.20
C ASP A 237 16.16 6.10 1.28
N GLN A 238 16.71 7.24 1.71
CA GLN A 238 17.70 7.28 2.78
C GLN A 238 17.15 6.85 4.14
N ALA A 239 15.87 7.19 4.44
CA ALA A 239 15.23 6.74 5.66
C ALA A 239 15.05 5.22 5.66
N ILE A 240 14.58 4.64 4.55
CA ILE A 240 14.46 3.19 4.37
C ILE A 240 15.81 2.49 4.55
N GLU A 241 16.86 2.98 3.90
CA GLU A 241 18.21 2.41 4.01
C GLU A 241 18.70 2.37 5.46
N ARG A 242 18.52 3.46 6.20
CA ARG A 242 18.92 3.54 7.63
C ARG A 242 18.10 2.63 8.50
N LEU A 243 16.75 2.61 8.33
CA LEU A 243 15.85 1.78 9.11
C LEU A 243 16.00 0.28 8.80
N SER A 244 16.45 -0.06 7.58
CA SER A 244 16.83 -1.43 7.23
C SER A 244 18.17 -1.82 7.87
N ALA A 245 19.17 -0.95 7.77
CA ALA A 245 20.52 -1.21 8.27
C ALA A 245 20.58 -1.34 9.80
N ASP A 246 19.77 -0.55 10.55
CA ASP A 246 19.71 -0.63 12.01
C ASP A 246 18.73 -1.69 12.54
N GLY A 247 18.04 -2.43 11.64
CA GLY A 247 17.13 -3.50 11.99
C GLY A 247 15.74 -3.04 12.43
N THR A 248 15.43 -1.74 12.38
CA THR A 248 14.11 -1.20 12.80
C THR A 248 12.98 -1.80 11.96
N ILE A 249 13.11 -1.84 10.63
CA ILE A 249 12.08 -2.43 9.75
C ILE A 249 11.88 -3.90 10.11
N ALA A 250 12.95 -4.70 10.18
CA ALA A 250 12.85 -6.11 10.54
C ALA A 250 12.23 -6.30 11.93
N GLY A 251 12.53 -5.42 12.89
CA GLY A 251 11.95 -5.42 14.23
C GLY A 251 10.46 -5.15 14.26
N ILE A 252 9.99 -4.18 13.45
CA ILE A 252 8.57 -3.86 13.29
C ILE A 252 7.80 -5.09 12.81
N TYR A 253 8.19 -5.68 11.69
CA TYR A 253 7.49 -6.81 11.09
C TYR A 253 7.54 -8.07 11.96
N ARG A 254 8.66 -8.31 12.65
CA ARG A 254 8.82 -9.45 13.56
C ARG A 254 7.82 -9.43 14.73
N ARG A 255 7.40 -8.26 15.22
CA ARG A 255 6.35 -8.16 16.26
C ARG A 255 5.00 -8.72 15.79
N TYR A 256 4.79 -8.81 14.49
CA TYR A 256 3.61 -9.42 13.86
C TYR A 256 3.88 -10.87 13.37
N GLY A 257 4.99 -11.49 13.78
CA GLY A 257 5.33 -12.84 13.32
C GLY A 257 5.85 -12.92 11.88
N ILE A 258 6.20 -11.78 11.30
CA ILE A 258 6.60 -11.69 9.89
C ILE A 258 8.12 -11.60 9.78
N VAL A 259 8.70 -12.48 8.95
CA VAL A 259 10.12 -12.45 8.59
C VAL A 259 10.25 -11.96 7.15
N LEU A 260 10.86 -10.78 6.98
CA LEU A 260 11.05 -10.16 5.67
C LEU A 260 12.14 -10.85 4.88
N GLN A 261 11.91 -11.02 3.58
CA GLN A 261 12.92 -11.40 2.62
C GLN A 261 13.57 -10.14 2.01
N PRO A 262 14.90 -10.11 1.78
CA PRO A 262 15.54 -8.96 1.15
C PRO A 262 15.01 -8.74 -0.26
N PRO A 263 14.96 -7.50 -0.76
CA PRO A 263 14.57 -7.23 -2.14
C PRO A 263 15.55 -7.86 -3.12
N ARG A 264 15.10 -8.08 -4.36
CA ARG A 264 15.95 -8.53 -5.47
C ARG A 264 16.75 -7.38 -6.04
#